data_2abfd8312d179034980655350f963a83
#
_entry.id   2abfd8312d179034980655350f963a83
#
_cell.length_a   1.000
_cell.length_b   1.000
_cell.length_c   1.000
_cell.angle_alpha   90.00
_cell.angle_beta   90.00
_cell.angle_gamma   90.00
#
_symmetry.space_group_name_H-M   'P 1'
#
loop_
_entity.id
_entity.type
_entity.pdbx_description
1 polymer ?
#
loop_
_entity_poly.entity_id
_entity_poly.type
_entity_poly.pdbx_seq_one_letter_code
_entity_poly.pdbx_strand_id
1 'polypeptide(L)'
;MFFGETAINLDAKGRLAIPIRYRDSIQELCQGRLVLTYSAFDSGSLYLYPEQEWERVRDDVMRLSTFNPGHRSLQRRLVGSASTVEPDGNGRIQLPQTLRQVAGLEKKVVLLGMGDRFEIWNENVLNQKRIEEDGALDEGASEEMVRLVL
;
A
#
# COMPACT_ATOMS: atom_id res chain seq x y z
N MET A 1 -6.05 -12.97 -4.28
CA MET A 1 -4.72 -12.36 -4.41
C MET A 1 -4.79 -11.22 -5.41
N PHE A 2 -4.18 -10.09 -5.10
CA PHE A 2 -4.26 -8.89 -5.91
C PHE A 2 -3.00 -8.74 -6.77
N PHE A 3 -3.20 -8.40 -8.04
CA PHE A 3 -2.09 -8.07 -8.94
C PHE A 3 -2.58 -7.09 -10.01
N GLY A 4 -1.65 -6.44 -10.66
CA GLY A 4 -1.94 -5.51 -11.73
C GLY A 4 -1.78 -4.06 -11.33
N GLU A 5 -1.69 -3.22 -12.32
CA GLU A 5 -1.45 -1.78 -12.20
C GLU A 5 -2.65 -1.02 -12.78
N THR A 6 -3.12 -0.02 -12.06
CA THR A 6 -4.22 0.83 -12.51
C THR A 6 -3.89 2.28 -12.22
N ALA A 7 -3.86 3.10 -13.28
CA ALA A 7 -3.76 4.55 -13.14
C ALA A 7 -5.15 5.11 -12.78
N ILE A 8 -5.21 5.92 -11.73
CA ILE A 8 -6.45 6.45 -11.18
C ILE A 8 -6.27 7.94 -10.88
N ASN A 9 -7.30 8.73 -11.14
CA ASN A 9 -7.34 10.11 -10.67
C ASN A 9 -8.13 10.17 -9.37
N LEU A 10 -7.53 10.71 -8.31
CA LEU A 10 -8.28 11.05 -7.11
C LEU A 10 -9.30 12.14 -7.42
N ASP A 11 -10.48 12.06 -6.82
CA ASP A 11 -11.46 13.13 -6.96
C ASP A 11 -11.10 14.35 -6.11
N ALA A 12 -11.88 15.42 -6.25
CA ALA A 12 -11.61 16.69 -5.56
C ALA A 12 -11.64 16.55 -4.02
N LYS A 13 -12.29 15.50 -3.49
CA LYS A 13 -12.36 15.20 -2.04
C LYS A 13 -11.29 14.22 -1.58
N GLY A 14 -10.39 13.80 -2.47
CA GLY A 14 -9.34 12.84 -2.14
C GLY A 14 -9.82 11.41 -2.04
N ARG A 15 -10.87 11.04 -2.76
CA ARG A 15 -11.37 9.67 -2.81
C ARG A 15 -10.78 8.93 -4.00
N LEU A 16 -10.51 7.64 -3.77
CA LEU A 16 -10.00 6.72 -4.78
C LEU A 16 -11.08 5.71 -5.13
N ALA A 17 -11.40 5.58 -6.43
CA ALA A 17 -12.32 4.57 -6.89
C ALA A 17 -11.59 3.22 -7.01
N ILE A 18 -12.03 2.22 -6.25
CA ILE A 18 -11.50 0.87 -6.36
C ILE A 18 -11.89 0.31 -7.73
N PRO A 19 -10.93 -0.20 -8.53
CA PRO A 19 -11.26 -0.82 -9.82
C PRO A 19 -12.29 -1.95 -9.66
N ILE A 20 -13.21 -2.01 -10.61
CA ILE A 20 -14.32 -2.98 -10.57
C ILE A 20 -13.82 -4.41 -10.40
N ARG A 21 -12.71 -4.76 -11.05
CA ARG A 21 -12.13 -6.11 -10.98
C ARG A 21 -11.73 -6.56 -9.59
N TYR A 22 -11.57 -5.65 -8.62
CA TYR A 22 -11.21 -5.99 -7.24
C TYR A 22 -12.37 -5.94 -6.26
N ARG A 23 -13.51 -5.35 -6.65
CA ARG A 23 -14.62 -5.06 -5.70
C ARG A 23 -15.22 -6.33 -5.13
N ASP A 24 -15.46 -7.33 -5.95
CA ASP A 24 -16.04 -8.60 -5.49
C ASP A 24 -15.08 -9.34 -4.55
N SER A 25 -13.80 -9.41 -4.90
CA SER A 25 -12.78 -10.04 -4.08
C SER A 25 -12.65 -9.36 -2.71
N ILE A 26 -12.70 -8.04 -2.66
CA ILE A 26 -12.64 -7.28 -1.41
C ILE A 26 -13.90 -7.55 -0.58
N GLN A 27 -15.07 -7.59 -1.22
CA GLN A 27 -16.32 -7.87 -0.52
C GLN A 27 -16.32 -9.30 0.08
N GLU A 28 -15.90 -10.28 -0.68
CA GLU A 28 -15.83 -11.68 -0.24
C GLU A 28 -14.78 -11.88 0.86
N LEU A 29 -13.62 -11.25 0.71
CA LEU A 29 -12.48 -11.44 1.60
C LEU A 29 -12.66 -10.76 2.95
N CYS A 30 -13.15 -9.53 2.97
CA CYS A 30 -13.20 -8.71 4.19
C CYS A 30 -14.47 -7.87 4.34
N GLN A 31 -15.51 -8.11 3.55
CA GLN A 31 -16.76 -7.34 3.56
C GLN A 31 -16.55 -5.83 3.39
N GLY A 32 -15.56 -5.47 2.59
CA GLY A 32 -15.21 -4.07 2.35
C GLY A 32 -14.38 -3.41 3.45
N ARG A 33 -14.01 -4.14 4.50
CA ARG A 33 -13.20 -3.59 5.59
C ARG A 33 -11.72 -3.60 5.22
N LEU A 34 -11.19 -2.42 4.95
CA LEU A 34 -9.81 -2.20 4.52
C LEU A 34 -9.09 -1.34 5.55
N VAL A 35 -7.76 -1.45 5.57
CA VAL A 35 -6.91 -0.61 6.40
C VAL A 35 -5.84 0.04 5.53
N LEU A 36 -5.80 1.36 5.59
CA LEU A 36 -4.84 2.19 4.87
C LEU A 36 -3.76 2.63 5.84
N THR A 37 -2.50 2.54 5.44
CA THR A 37 -1.40 2.98 6.28
C THR A 37 -0.22 3.46 5.44
N TYR A 38 0.76 4.09 6.10
CA TYR A 38 1.97 4.55 5.46
C TYR A 38 2.87 3.38 5.11
N SER A 39 3.50 3.42 3.94
CA SER A 39 4.43 2.37 3.50
C SER A 39 5.58 2.16 4.48
N ALA A 40 5.98 0.91 4.67
CA ALA A 40 7.02 0.56 5.62
C ALA A 40 8.39 1.15 5.27
N PHE A 41 8.79 1.09 4.00
CA PHE A 41 10.15 1.38 3.57
C PHE A 41 10.27 2.43 2.47
N ASP A 42 9.14 2.80 1.85
CA ASP A 42 9.13 3.71 0.72
C ASP A 42 8.44 5.01 1.08
N SER A 43 9.01 6.14 0.69
CA SER A 43 8.28 7.41 0.68
C SER A 43 7.50 7.52 -0.64
N GLY A 44 6.36 8.20 -0.61
CA GLY A 44 5.55 8.41 -1.81
C GLY A 44 4.49 7.35 -2.05
N SER A 45 4.26 6.45 -1.09
CA SER A 45 3.22 5.41 -1.22
C SER A 45 2.53 5.10 0.09
N LEU A 46 1.35 4.51 -0.04
CA LEU A 46 0.55 3.97 1.06
C LEU A 46 0.30 2.49 0.81
N TYR A 47 0.12 1.72 1.88
CA TYR A 47 -0.36 0.35 1.81
C TYR A 47 -1.85 0.30 2.11
N LEU A 48 -2.57 -0.52 1.36
CA LEU A 48 -3.99 -0.80 1.57
C LEU A 48 -4.16 -2.30 1.75
N TYR A 49 -4.61 -2.69 2.95
CA TYR A 49 -4.76 -4.10 3.33
C TYR A 49 -6.22 -4.48 3.49
N PRO A 50 -6.60 -5.71 3.12
CA PRO A 50 -7.77 -6.34 3.73
C PRO A 50 -7.58 -6.44 5.24
N GLU A 51 -8.65 -6.29 6.01
CA GLU A 51 -8.58 -6.23 7.47
C GLU A 51 -7.80 -7.42 8.09
N GLN A 52 -8.04 -8.65 7.60
CA GLN A 52 -7.38 -9.84 8.13
C GLN A 52 -5.87 -9.81 7.93
N GLU A 53 -5.43 -9.37 6.76
CA GLU A 53 -4.00 -9.23 6.47
C GLU A 53 -3.36 -8.13 7.32
N TRP A 54 -4.09 -7.04 7.54
CA TRP A 54 -3.63 -5.98 8.41
C TRP A 54 -3.42 -6.46 9.85
N GLU A 55 -4.36 -7.23 10.39
CA GLU A 55 -4.27 -7.76 11.74
C GLU A 55 -3.00 -8.59 11.93
N ARG A 56 -2.65 -9.42 10.96
CA ARG A 56 -1.42 -10.21 10.96
C ARG A 56 -0.18 -9.31 10.95
N VAL A 57 -0.14 -8.35 10.04
CA VAL A 57 0.97 -7.39 9.94
C VAL A 57 1.12 -6.59 11.23
N ARG A 58 0.02 -6.06 11.74
CA ARG A 58 -0.01 -5.31 13.01
C ARG A 58 0.59 -6.13 14.15
N ASP A 59 0.13 -7.36 14.30
CA ASP A 59 0.58 -8.24 15.38
C ASP A 59 2.08 -8.55 15.27
N ASP A 60 2.57 -8.85 14.07
CA ASP A 60 3.99 -9.10 13.84
C ASP A 60 4.85 -7.86 14.15
N VAL A 61 4.42 -6.69 13.68
CA VAL A 61 5.13 -5.43 13.92
C VAL A 61 5.16 -5.09 15.42
N MET A 62 4.05 -5.29 16.12
CA MET A 62 3.96 -4.96 17.54
C MET A 62 4.70 -5.94 18.45
N ARG A 63 5.10 -7.12 17.94
CA ARG A 63 5.97 -8.05 18.68
C ARG A 63 7.43 -7.66 18.65
N LEU A 64 7.83 -6.76 17.78
CA LEU A 64 9.21 -6.27 17.72
C LEU A 64 9.60 -5.56 19.02
N SER A 65 10.82 -5.77 19.48
CA SER A 65 11.31 -5.14 20.70
C SER A 65 11.32 -3.62 20.60
N THR A 66 10.71 -2.94 21.56
CA THR A 66 10.69 -1.47 21.63
C THR A 66 12.02 -0.85 22.06
N PHE A 67 13.00 -1.65 22.45
CA PHE A 67 14.35 -1.17 22.74
C PHE A 67 15.13 -0.77 21.49
N ASN A 68 14.75 -1.27 20.32
CA ASN A 68 15.38 -0.92 19.05
C ASN A 68 14.70 0.32 18.44
N PRO A 69 15.44 1.43 18.21
CA PRO A 69 14.84 2.63 17.61
C PRO A 69 14.23 2.42 16.24
N GLY A 70 14.81 1.55 15.41
CA GLY A 70 14.25 1.20 14.11
C GLY A 70 12.90 0.50 14.22
N HIS A 71 12.75 -0.40 15.19
CA HIS A 71 11.47 -1.05 15.47
C HIS A 71 10.41 -0.04 15.90
N ARG A 72 10.75 0.88 16.77
CA ARG A 72 9.81 1.95 17.19
C ARG A 72 9.38 2.82 16.02
N SER A 73 10.31 3.15 15.14
CA SER A 73 10.02 3.92 13.93
C SER A 73 9.04 3.18 13.03
N LEU A 74 9.27 1.89 12.78
CA LEU A 74 8.39 1.05 11.99
C LEU A 74 7.00 0.93 12.62
N GLN A 75 6.92 0.76 13.94
CA GLN A 75 5.66 0.69 14.67
C GLN A 75 4.85 1.98 14.51
N ARG A 76 5.48 3.14 14.64
CA ARG A 76 4.79 4.43 14.43
C ARG A 76 4.32 4.60 13.00
N ARG A 77 5.15 4.22 12.05
CA ARG A 77 4.89 4.40 10.63
C ARG A 77 3.74 3.50 10.14
N LEU A 78 3.73 2.25 10.51
CA LEU A 78 2.72 1.28 10.08
C LEU A 78 1.49 1.29 10.99
N VAL A 79 1.68 1.12 12.29
CA VAL A 79 0.55 0.98 13.21
C VAL A 79 0.00 2.34 13.62
N GLY A 80 0.88 3.29 13.91
CA GLY A 80 0.48 4.64 14.34
C GLY A 80 -0.24 5.43 13.28
N SER A 81 -0.01 5.15 11.99
CA SER A 81 -0.63 5.86 10.87
C SER A 81 -1.85 5.16 10.30
N ALA A 82 -2.19 3.97 10.79
CA ALA A 82 -3.25 3.15 10.21
C ALA A 82 -4.64 3.79 10.38
N SER A 83 -5.45 3.69 9.34
CA SER A 83 -6.82 4.18 9.30
C SER A 83 -7.71 3.14 8.62
N THR A 84 -8.84 2.83 9.25
CA THR A 84 -9.84 1.96 8.63
C THR A 84 -10.59 2.73 7.54
N VAL A 85 -10.82 2.09 6.41
CA VAL A 85 -11.56 2.67 5.30
C VAL A 85 -12.50 1.62 4.72
N GLU A 86 -13.66 2.06 4.22
CA GLU A 86 -14.62 1.19 3.55
C GLU A 86 -15.08 1.85 2.26
N PRO A 87 -15.24 1.10 1.16
CA PRO A 87 -15.81 1.65 -0.05
C PRO A 87 -17.24 2.14 0.17
N ASP A 88 -17.58 3.28 -0.40
CA ASP A 88 -18.95 3.78 -0.44
C ASP A 88 -19.78 3.02 -1.49
N GLY A 89 -21.03 3.43 -1.69
CA GLY A 89 -21.93 2.81 -2.68
C GLY A 89 -21.44 2.86 -4.12
N ASN A 90 -20.48 3.71 -4.43
CA ASN A 90 -19.85 3.85 -5.75
C ASN A 90 -18.47 3.19 -5.81
N GLY A 91 -18.07 2.45 -4.78
CA GLY A 91 -16.78 1.76 -4.73
C GLY A 91 -15.59 2.67 -4.48
N ARG A 92 -15.81 3.85 -3.88
CA ARG A 92 -14.73 4.81 -3.58
C ARG A 92 -14.36 4.75 -2.11
N ILE A 93 -13.05 4.82 -1.82
CA ILE A 93 -12.56 4.96 -0.46
C ILE A 93 -12.03 6.37 -0.24
N GLN A 94 -12.26 6.91 0.96
CA GLN A 94 -11.73 8.19 1.37
C GLN A 94 -10.30 8.00 1.87
N LEU A 95 -9.34 8.66 1.21
CA LEU A 95 -7.95 8.71 1.70
C LEU A 95 -7.83 9.86 2.70
N PRO A 96 -7.47 9.60 3.98
CA PRO A 96 -7.27 10.69 4.94
C PRO A 96 -6.23 11.69 4.46
N GLN A 97 -6.49 12.97 4.71
CA GLN A 97 -5.61 14.06 4.27
C GLN A 97 -4.19 13.90 4.78
N THR A 98 -4.01 13.51 6.04
CA THR A 98 -2.69 13.30 6.64
C THR A 98 -1.89 12.24 5.90
N LEU A 99 -2.51 11.12 5.54
CA LEU A 99 -1.84 10.05 4.78
C LEU A 99 -1.54 10.50 3.34
N ARG A 100 -2.47 11.21 2.70
CA ARG A 100 -2.22 11.78 1.36
C ARG A 100 -1.02 12.72 1.36
N GLN A 101 -0.92 13.59 2.35
CA GLN A 101 0.18 14.55 2.48
C GLN A 101 1.51 13.85 2.73
N VAL A 102 1.56 12.92 3.67
CA VAL A 102 2.78 12.19 4.02
C VAL A 102 3.31 11.40 2.84
N ALA A 103 2.43 10.76 2.06
CA ALA A 103 2.80 10.01 0.86
C ALA A 103 2.98 10.90 -0.37
N GLY A 104 2.71 12.20 -0.28
CA GLY A 104 2.83 13.12 -1.41
C GLY A 104 1.87 12.81 -2.54
N LEU A 105 0.70 12.24 -2.22
CA LEU A 105 -0.28 11.90 -3.25
C LEU A 105 -0.94 13.18 -3.81
N GLU A 106 -0.98 13.24 -5.12
CA GLU A 106 -1.65 14.29 -5.87
C GLU A 106 -2.81 13.66 -6.66
N LYS A 107 -3.33 14.36 -7.66
CA LYS A 107 -4.47 13.88 -8.44
C LYS A 107 -4.19 12.53 -9.12
N LYS A 108 -3.01 12.39 -9.73
CA LYS A 108 -2.65 11.17 -10.48
C LYS A 108 -1.95 10.19 -9.58
N VAL A 109 -2.59 9.07 -9.32
CA VAL A 109 -2.05 7.97 -8.51
C VAL A 109 -2.04 6.67 -9.30
N VAL A 110 -1.25 5.72 -8.82
CA VAL A 110 -1.20 4.37 -9.36
C VAL A 110 -1.51 3.39 -8.24
N LEU A 111 -2.46 2.50 -8.50
CA LEU A 111 -2.79 1.40 -7.60
C LEU A 111 -2.09 0.14 -8.11
N LEU A 112 -1.23 -0.46 -7.28
CA LEU A 112 -0.55 -1.72 -7.57
C LEU A 112 -1.12 -2.82 -6.69
N GLY A 113 -1.55 -3.91 -7.31
CA GLY A 113 -1.85 -5.15 -6.59
C GLY A 113 -0.54 -5.87 -6.25
N MET A 114 -0.31 -6.15 -4.97
CA MET A 114 0.94 -6.70 -4.45
C MET A 114 0.72 -8.01 -3.69
N GLY A 115 -0.16 -8.88 -4.21
CA GLY A 115 -0.48 -10.16 -3.60
C GLY A 115 -1.55 -10.02 -2.53
N ASP A 116 -1.16 -9.87 -1.29
CA ASP A 116 -2.07 -9.77 -0.14
C ASP A 116 -2.49 -8.34 0.20
N ARG A 117 -1.96 -7.35 -0.50
CA ARG A 117 -2.24 -5.93 -0.29
C ARG A 117 -2.16 -5.15 -1.59
N PHE A 118 -2.49 -3.86 -1.50
CA PHE A 118 -2.23 -2.89 -2.56
C PHE A 118 -1.20 -1.86 -2.09
N GLU A 119 -0.51 -1.26 -3.06
CA GLU A 119 0.24 -0.02 -2.87
C GLU A 119 -0.43 1.09 -3.67
N ILE A 120 -0.53 2.28 -3.08
CA ILE A 120 -1.04 3.48 -3.74
C ILE A 120 0.11 4.47 -3.84
N TRP A 121 0.50 4.81 -5.06
CA TRP A 121 1.66 5.65 -5.34
C TRP A 121 1.27 6.97 -5.99
N ASN A 122 2.01 8.03 -5.65
CA ASN A 122 2.10 9.19 -6.55
C ASN A 122 2.70 8.70 -7.87
N GLU A 123 2.04 9.00 -9.00
CA GLU A 123 2.45 8.49 -10.32
C GLU A 123 3.88 8.89 -10.68
N ASN A 124 4.25 10.17 -10.49
CA ASN A 124 5.58 10.65 -10.81
C ASN A 124 6.66 10.02 -9.92
N VAL A 125 6.37 9.86 -8.64
CA VAL A 125 7.30 9.24 -7.69
C VAL A 125 7.52 7.78 -8.05
N LEU A 126 6.47 7.04 -8.40
CA LEU A 126 6.60 5.65 -8.83
C LEU A 126 7.45 5.52 -10.10
N ASN A 127 7.23 6.39 -11.08
CA ASN A 127 8.02 6.39 -12.31
C ASN A 127 9.50 6.62 -12.03
N GLN A 128 9.81 7.56 -11.15
CA GLN A 128 11.20 7.83 -10.74
C GLN A 128 11.79 6.64 -9.97
N LYS A 129 11.01 6.03 -9.08
CA LYS A 129 11.41 4.85 -8.31
C LYS A 129 11.78 3.68 -9.20
N ARG A 130 11.00 3.45 -10.26
CA ARG A 130 11.25 2.38 -11.23
C ARG A 130 12.55 2.56 -11.97
N ILE A 131 12.90 3.79 -12.33
CA ILE A 131 14.18 4.09 -12.98
C ILE A 131 15.35 3.73 -12.05
N GLU A 132 15.25 4.08 -10.77
CA GLU A 132 16.27 3.75 -9.77
C GLU A 132 16.37 2.23 -9.54
N GLU A 133 15.24 1.53 -9.51
CA GLU A 133 15.16 0.09 -9.24
C GLU A 133 15.67 -0.76 -10.40
N ASP A 134 15.61 -0.29 -11.63
CA ASP A 134 16.17 -1.01 -12.78
C ASP A 134 17.66 -1.27 -12.57
N GLY A 135 18.42 -0.30 -12.06
CA GLY A 135 19.82 -0.49 -11.70
C GLY A 135 20.02 -1.51 -10.56
N ALA A 136 19.13 -1.53 -9.59
CA ALA A 136 19.21 -2.45 -8.45
C ALA A 136 19.01 -3.91 -8.86
N LEU A 137 18.15 -4.18 -9.85
CA LEU A 137 17.94 -5.54 -10.38
C LEU A 137 19.21 -6.09 -11.04
N ASP A 138 19.97 -5.24 -11.73
CA ASP A 138 21.20 -5.65 -12.42
C ASP A 138 22.35 -5.95 -11.44
N GLU A 139 22.37 -5.28 -10.28
CA GLU A 139 23.49 -5.35 -9.33
C GLU A 139 23.29 -6.32 -8.17
N GLY A 140 22.06 -6.76 -7.89
CA GLY A 140 21.72 -7.34 -6.59
C GLY A 140 20.85 -8.57 -6.59
N ALA A 141 20.92 -9.45 -7.60
CA ALA A 141 20.13 -10.68 -7.59
C ALA A 141 20.58 -11.59 -6.41
N SER A 142 19.67 -11.83 -5.46
CA SER A 142 19.89 -12.77 -4.36
C SER A 142 19.82 -14.21 -4.84
N GLU A 143 20.28 -15.15 -4.00
CA GLU A 143 20.15 -16.59 -4.29
C GLU A 143 18.69 -16.99 -4.49
N GLU A 144 17.78 -16.43 -3.70
CA GLU A 144 16.35 -16.71 -3.84
C GLU A 144 15.81 -16.23 -5.19
N MET A 145 16.25 -15.07 -5.66
CA MET A 145 15.84 -14.54 -6.97
C MET A 145 16.33 -15.42 -8.12
N VAL A 146 17.58 -15.90 -8.02
CA VAL A 146 18.18 -16.78 -9.03
C VAL A 146 17.45 -18.10 -9.15
N ARG A 147 16.85 -18.60 -8.05
CA ARG A 147 16.09 -19.85 -8.03
C ARG A 147 14.69 -19.73 -8.63
N LEU A 148 14.20 -18.50 -8.87
CA LEU A 148 12.89 -18.31 -9.48
C LEU A 148 12.94 -18.79 -10.95
N VAL A 149 11.88 -19.48 -11.35
CA VAL A 149 11.66 -19.87 -12.75
C VAL A 149 10.67 -18.89 -13.35
N LEU A 150 11.18 -17.98 -14.16
CA LEU A 150 10.36 -16.90 -14.73
C LEU A 150 10.23 -17.06 -16.26
#